data_cc617362cebf2eef4de6d76f1760e540
#
_entry.id   cc617362cebf2eef4de6d76f1760e540
#
_cell.length_a   1.000
_cell.length_b   1.000
_cell.length_c   1.000
_cell.angle_alpha   90.00
_cell.angle_beta   90.00
_cell.angle_gamma   90.00
#
_symmetry.space_group_name_H-M   'P 1'
#
loop_
_entity.id
_entity.type
_entity.pdbx_description
1 polymer ?
#
loop_
_entity_poly.entity_id
_entity_poly.type
_entity_poly.pdbx_seq_one_letter_code
_entity_poly.pdbx_strand_id
1 'polypeptide(L)'
;MAFYNPHAAGELAARAYLLTFGQLSDVVAQEARRPVGNDLVLEGAVDGRWAAPSHVYETLLHLGEREGLPMFTITSLQNVEPTPPSAAYLRTMLDGLGEAFGWTADERVRYLLRAPGVAPAWTASRLGQLCNGQYRS
;
A
#
# COMPACT_ATOMS: atom_id res chain seq x y z
N MET A 1 -8.85 -2.12 3.38
CA MET A 1 -7.88 -2.57 2.37
C MET A 1 -7.44 -1.34 1.59
N ALA A 2 -6.16 -1.15 1.30
CA ALA A 2 -5.68 -0.01 0.52
C ALA A 2 -5.01 -0.52 -0.75
N PHE A 3 -5.29 0.14 -1.85
CA PHE A 3 -4.69 -0.15 -3.14
C PHE A 3 -3.92 1.06 -3.64
N TYR A 4 -2.80 0.81 -4.27
CA TYR A 4 -2.15 1.78 -5.11
C TYR A 4 -2.94 1.90 -6.42
N ASN A 5 -3.41 3.11 -6.73
CA ASN A 5 -4.10 3.35 -8.01
C ASN A 5 -3.11 3.96 -9.01
N PRO A 6 -2.62 3.21 -9.99
CA PRO A 6 -1.63 3.70 -10.93
C PRO A 6 -2.18 4.76 -11.91
N HIS A 7 -3.49 4.94 -11.94
CA HIS A 7 -4.16 5.92 -12.80
C HIS A 7 -4.50 7.23 -12.08
N ALA A 8 -4.36 7.25 -10.74
CA ALA A 8 -4.58 8.47 -9.97
C ALA A 8 -3.34 9.37 -10.06
N ALA A 9 -3.57 10.67 -10.26
CA ALA A 9 -2.52 11.65 -10.17
C ALA A 9 -2.10 11.84 -8.70
N GLY A 10 -0.79 11.97 -8.45
CA GLY A 10 -0.27 12.23 -7.12
C GLY A 10 0.99 11.43 -6.82
N GLU A 11 1.48 11.61 -5.60
CA GLU A 11 2.64 10.89 -5.09
C GLU A 11 2.25 10.09 -3.85
N LEU A 12 2.76 8.87 -3.77
CA LEU A 12 2.55 7.98 -2.64
C LEU A 12 3.89 7.74 -1.93
N ALA A 13 3.93 8.01 -0.63
CA ALA A 13 5.05 7.62 0.21
C ALA A 13 5.10 6.10 0.32
N ALA A 14 6.21 5.51 -0.09
CA ALA A 14 6.40 4.07 -0.10
C ALA A 14 7.78 3.68 0.42
N ARG A 15 7.90 2.48 0.96
CA ARG A 15 9.16 1.86 1.34
C ARG A 15 9.42 0.68 0.44
N ALA A 16 10.58 0.66 -0.20
CA ALA A 16 11.03 -0.47 -1.01
C ALA A 16 11.89 -1.41 -0.16
N TYR A 17 11.76 -2.71 -0.42
CA TYR A 17 12.56 -3.76 0.18
C TYR A 17 13.28 -4.53 -0.91
N LEU A 18 14.55 -4.84 -0.67
CA LEU A 18 15.30 -5.75 -1.54
C LEU A 18 14.90 -7.19 -1.20
N LEU A 19 14.34 -7.88 -2.16
CA LEU A 19 13.86 -9.24 -2.02
C LEU A 19 14.48 -10.14 -3.09
N THR A 20 14.61 -11.42 -2.80
CA THR A 20 14.82 -12.43 -3.84
C THR A 20 13.52 -12.65 -4.60
N PHE A 21 13.59 -13.24 -5.80
CA PHE A 21 12.41 -13.55 -6.59
C PHE A 21 11.44 -14.51 -5.86
N GLY A 22 11.98 -15.53 -5.17
CA GLY A 22 11.15 -16.42 -4.34
C GLY A 22 10.44 -15.69 -3.20
N GLN A 23 11.11 -14.76 -2.51
CA GLN A 23 10.47 -13.94 -1.47
C GLN A 23 9.37 -13.03 -2.05
N LEU A 24 9.59 -12.42 -3.21
CA LEU A 24 8.54 -11.67 -3.90
C LEU A 24 7.35 -12.57 -4.24
N SER A 25 7.62 -13.78 -4.73
CA SER A 25 6.60 -14.77 -5.05
C SER A 25 5.77 -15.15 -3.84
N ASP A 26 6.40 -15.35 -2.69
CA ASP A 26 5.73 -15.66 -1.43
C ASP A 26 4.87 -14.49 -0.93
N VAL A 27 5.35 -13.25 -1.02
CA VAL A 27 4.58 -12.05 -0.67
C VAL A 27 3.31 -11.95 -1.55
N VAL A 28 3.45 -12.13 -2.86
CA VAL A 28 2.31 -12.11 -3.78
C VAL A 28 1.32 -13.24 -3.46
N ALA A 29 1.80 -14.43 -3.15
CA ALA A 29 0.96 -15.55 -2.77
C ALA A 29 0.17 -15.25 -1.47
N GLN A 30 0.82 -14.69 -0.44
CA GLN A 30 0.19 -14.32 0.82
C GLN A 30 -0.90 -13.26 0.63
N GLU A 31 -0.62 -12.20 -0.13
CA GLU A 31 -1.59 -11.15 -0.45
C GLU A 31 -2.79 -11.71 -1.25
N ALA A 32 -2.53 -12.67 -2.13
CA ALA A 32 -3.55 -13.38 -2.87
C ALA A 32 -4.24 -14.50 -2.06
N ARG A 33 -3.90 -14.70 -0.78
CA ARG A 33 -4.39 -15.78 0.09
C ARG A 33 -4.15 -17.17 -0.50
N ARG A 34 -2.99 -17.38 -1.11
CA ARG A 34 -2.57 -18.64 -1.73
C ARG A 34 -1.43 -19.27 -0.94
N PRO A 35 -1.20 -20.57 -1.05
CA PRO A 35 -0.02 -21.22 -0.49
C PRO A 35 1.28 -20.60 -1.04
N VAL A 36 2.25 -20.42 -0.15
CA VAL A 36 3.61 -19.97 -0.49
C VAL A 36 4.46 -21.15 -1.01
N GLY A 37 5.66 -20.85 -1.49
CA GLY A 37 6.64 -21.83 -1.91
C GLY A 37 6.60 -22.18 -3.40
N ASN A 38 5.84 -21.44 -4.20
CA ASN A 38 5.86 -21.56 -5.66
C ASN A 38 6.25 -20.22 -6.27
N ASP A 39 7.23 -20.24 -7.16
CA ASP A 39 7.65 -19.04 -7.86
C ASP A 39 6.57 -18.51 -8.81
N LEU A 40 6.51 -17.19 -8.92
CA LEU A 40 5.65 -16.51 -9.88
C LEU A 40 6.09 -16.84 -11.31
N VAL A 41 5.10 -17.04 -12.17
CA VAL A 41 5.33 -17.11 -13.61
C VAL A 41 5.01 -15.71 -14.18
N LEU A 42 6.04 -14.98 -14.58
CA LEU A 42 5.91 -13.62 -15.14
C LEU A 42 5.74 -13.64 -16.68
N GLU A 43 5.62 -14.82 -17.29
CA GLU A 43 5.32 -14.95 -18.70
C GLU A 43 3.92 -14.41 -19.01
N GLY A 44 3.82 -13.51 -19.97
CA GLY A 44 2.55 -12.87 -20.33
C GLY A 44 2.26 -11.53 -19.64
N ALA A 45 3.26 -10.93 -19.00
CA ALA A 45 3.12 -9.55 -18.54
C ALA A 45 2.90 -8.62 -19.75
N VAL A 46 1.80 -7.85 -19.72
CA VAL A 46 1.49 -6.84 -20.73
C VAL A 46 1.73 -5.48 -20.12
N ASP A 47 2.53 -4.64 -20.79
CA ASP A 47 2.87 -3.28 -20.34
C ASP A 47 3.40 -3.20 -18.90
N GLY A 48 4.25 -4.17 -18.51
CA GLY A 48 4.79 -4.23 -17.15
C GLY A 48 3.78 -4.64 -16.08
N ARG A 49 2.63 -5.18 -16.49
CA ARG A 49 1.56 -5.65 -15.59
C ARG A 49 1.42 -7.16 -15.71
N TRP A 50 1.39 -7.81 -14.58
CA TRP A 50 1.09 -9.23 -14.50
C TRP A 50 -0.19 -9.42 -13.69
N ALA A 51 -1.13 -10.18 -14.25
CA ALA A 51 -2.38 -10.50 -13.58
C ALA A 51 -2.21 -11.77 -12.73
N ALA A 52 -2.31 -11.64 -11.42
CA ALA A 52 -2.45 -12.79 -10.53
C ALA A 52 -3.91 -13.24 -10.51
N PRO A 53 -4.21 -14.53 -10.58
CA PRO A 53 -5.56 -15.01 -10.35
C PRO A 53 -5.92 -14.88 -8.85
N SER A 54 -6.36 -13.70 -8.46
CA SER A 54 -6.74 -13.34 -7.10
C SER A 54 -7.96 -12.43 -7.15
N HIS A 55 -8.80 -12.50 -6.12
CA HIS A 55 -10.00 -11.68 -6.04
C HIS A 55 -9.78 -10.28 -5.47
N VAL A 56 -8.57 -9.98 -4.99
CA VAL A 56 -8.30 -8.73 -4.24
C VAL A 56 -7.06 -8.01 -4.76
N TYR A 57 -5.91 -8.67 -4.75
CA TYR A 57 -4.66 -8.16 -5.29
C TYR A 57 -4.33 -8.98 -6.54
N GLU A 58 -4.84 -8.53 -7.69
CA GLU A 58 -4.71 -9.28 -8.94
C GLU A 58 -3.61 -8.78 -9.85
N THR A 59 -2.94 -7.70 -9.49
CA THR A 59 -1.97 -7.08 -10.39
C THR A 59 -0.63 -6.85 -9.71
N LEU A 60 0.43 -7.42 -10.27
CA LEU A 60 1.81 -7.03 -10.01
C LEU A 60 2.20 -5.97 -11.02
N LEU A 61 2.53 -4.78 -10.54
CA LEU A 61 2.86 -3.63 -11.37
C LEU A 61 4.37 -3.35 -11.31
N HIS A 62 5.02 -3.26 -12.46
CA HIS A 62 6.40 -2.81 -12.57
C HIS A 62 6.45 -1.28 -12.49
N LEU A 63 7.21 -0.77 -11.53
CA LEU A 63 7.35 0.67 -11.24
C LEU A 63 8.62 1.29 -11.85
N GLY A 64 9.37 0.54 -12.66
CA GLY A 64 10.67 0.93 -13.15
C GLY A 64 11.80 0.26 -12.39
N GLU A 65 12.97 0.86 -12.40
CA GLU A 65 14.20 0.29 -11.84
C GLU A 65 14.83 1.22 -10.81
N ARG A 66 15.49 0.62 -9.83
CA ARG A 66 16.37 1.31 -8.90
C ARG A 66 17.67 0.54 -8.76
N GLU A 67 18.80 1.20 -8.97
CA GLU A 67 20.14 0.58 -8.89
C GLU A 67 20.28 -0.65 -9.82
N GLY A 68 19.63 -0.63 -11.00
CA GLY A 68 19.63 -1.73 -11.95
C GLY A 68 18.73 -2.92 -11.56
N LEU A 69 17.92 -2.79 -10.52
CA LEU A 69 16.99 -3.82 -10.07
C LEU A 69 15.54 -3.38 -10.33
N PRO A 70 14.69 -4.26 -10.87
CA PRO A 70 13.31 -3.93 -11.14
C PRO A 70 12.52 -3.75 -9.85
N MET A 71 11.67 -2.71 -9.80
CA MET A 71 10.76 -2.46 -8.69
C MET A 71 9.35 -2.91 -9.03
N PHE A 72 8.72 -3.60 -8.09
CA PHE A 72 7.35 -4.06 -8.22
C PHE A 72 6.49 -3.62 -7.04
N THR A 73 5.20 -3.43 -7.29
CA THR A 73 4.17 -3.33 -6.26
C THR A 73 2.99 -4.21 -6.61
N ILE A 74 2.32 -4.71 -5.59
CA ILE A 74 1.09 -5.48 -5.76
C ILE A 74 -0.11 -4.55 -5.56
N THR A 75 -1.07 -4.59 -6.46
CA THR A 75 -2.25 -3.72 -6.42
C THR A 75 -3.47 -4.40 -7.03
N SER A 76 -4.59 -3.68 -7.06
CA SER A 76 -5.79 -4.02 -7.78
C SER A 76 -6.11 -2.93 -8.80
N LEU A 77 -6.55 -3.34 -9.98
CA LEU A 77 -7.10 -2.42 -10.99
C LEU A 77 -8.62 -2.33 -10.91
N GLN A 78 -9.24 -3.04 -9.97
CA GLN A 78 -10.68 -2.96 -9.76
C GLN A 78 -11.06 -1.59 -9.21
N ASN A 79 -12.15 -1.05 -9.71
CA ASN A 79 -12.72 0.17 -9.16
C ASN A 79 -13.49 -0.16 -7.88
N VAL A 80 -12.86 0.07 -6.74
CA VAL A 80 -13.45 -0.17 -5.42
C VAL A 80 -13.79 1.18 -4.78
N GLU A 81 -15.02 1.35 -4.37
CA GLU A 81 -15.43 2.55 -3.62
C GLU A 81 -14.64 2.66 -2.31
N PRO A 82 -13.98 3.80 -2.06
CA PRO A 82 -13.24 4.01 -0.83
C PRO A 82 -14.16 3.95 0.39
N THR A 83 -13.77 3.17 1.38
CA THR A 83 -14.46 3.10 2.67
C THR A 83 -13.62 3.70 3.78
N PRO A 84 -14.22 4.30 4.82
CA PRO A 84 -13.47 4.84 5.93
C PRO A 84 -12.58 3.77 6.59
N PRO A 85 -11.27 4.01 6.71
CA PRO A 85 -10.38 3.09 7.37
C PRO A 85 -10.61 3.06 8.89
N SER A 86 -10.30 1.91 9.52
CA SER A 86 -10.37 1.78 10.97
C SER A 86 -9.28 2.58 11.67
N ALA A 87 -9.51 2.92 12.95
CA ALA A 87 -8.51 3.59 13.80
C ALA A 87 -7.21 2.79 13.92
N ALA A 88 -7.31 1.46 14.06
CA ALA A 88 -6.16 0.57 14.16
C ALA A 88 -5.32 0.62 12.88
N TYR A 89 -5.96 0.56 11.71
CA TYR A 89 -5.29 0.67 10.43
C TYR A 89 -4.57 2.01 10.25
N LEU A 90 -5.25 3.12 10.53
CA LEU A 90 -4.66 4.46 10.44
C LEU A 90 -3.51 4.65 11.42
N ARG A 91 -3.59 4.08 12.62
CA ARG A 91 -2.48 4.11 13.59
C ARG A 91 -1.24 3.43 13.00
N THR A 92 -1.39 2.23 12.45
CA THR A 92 -0.27 1.52 11.79
C THR A 92 0.35 2.37 10.68
N MET A 93 -0.48 3.04 9.86
CA MET A 93 0.01 3.93 8.82
C MET A 93 0.75 5.15 9.38
N LEU A 94 0.20 5.80 10.40
CA LEU A 94 0.80 6.97 11.04
C LEU A 94 2.16 6.60 11.68
N ASP A 95 2.23 5.47 12.36
CA ASP A 95 3.46 5.00 13.00
C ASP A 95 4.52 4.66 11.94
N GLY A 96 4.13 3.94 10.88
CA GLY A 96 5.01 3.57 9.78
C GLY A 96 5.57 4.79 9.02
N LEU A 97 4.76 5.83 8.79
CA LEU A 97 5.22 7.08 8.18
C LEU A 97 6.22 7.82 9.09
N GLY A 98 5.99 7.83 10.39
CA GLY A 98 6.92 8.39 11.36
C GLY A 98 8.26 7.64 11.39
N GLU A 99 8.19 6.31 11.43
CA GLU A 99 9.37 5.45 11.47
C GLU A 99 10.19 5.53 10.16
N ALA A 100 9.53 5.44 9.01
CA ALA A 100 10.22 5.33 7.72
C ALA A 100 10.75 6.66 7.20
N PHE A 101 10.09 7.79 7.51
CA PHE A 101 10.41 9.10 6.93
C PHE A 101 10.76 10.16 7.97
N GLY A 102 10.64 9.86 9.26
CA GLY A 102 10.85 10.84 10.32
C GLY A 102 9.82 11.98 10.34
N TRP A 103 8.66 11.78 9.72
CA TRP A 103 7.65 12.83 9.60
C TRP A 103 7.02 13.18 10.95
N THR A 104 6.82 14.46 11.18
CA THR A 104 6.09 14.99 12.33
C THR A 104 4.62 14.51 12.32
N ALA A 105 3.95 14.61 13.46
CA ALA A 105 2.53 14.28 13.56
C ALA A 105 1.68 15.07 12.53
N ASP A 106 1.97 16.36 12.37
CA ASP A 106 1.23 17.23 11.45
C ASP A 106 1.44 16.84 9.97
N GLU A 107 2.66 16.44 9.59
CA GLU A 107 2.95 15.97 8.23
C GLU A 107 2.20 14.66 7.94
N ARG A 108 2.22 13.72 8.86
CA ARG A 108 1.51 12.44 8.75
C ARG A 108 0.00 12.64 8.64
N VAL A 109 -0.57 13.50 9.47
CA VAL A 109 -1.99 13.84 9.44
C VAL A 109 -2.38 14.48 8.10
N ARG A 110 -1.62 15.48 7.65
CA ARG A 110 -1.86 16.13 6.35
C ARG A 110 -1.77 15.16 5.18
N TYR A 111 -0.83 14.24 5.24
CA TYR A 111 -0.66 13.21 4.21
C TYR A 111 -1.89 12.28 4.16
N LEU A 112 -2.31 11.72 5.29
CA LEU A 112 -3.43 10.78 5.33
C LEU A 112 -4.77 11.43 4.97
N LEU A 113 -4.99 12.71 5.28
CA LEU A 113 -6.23 13.41 4.93
C LEU A 113 -6.45 13.55 3.41
N ARG A 114 -5.39 13.42 2.61
CA ARG A 114 -5.49 13.42 1.13
C ARG A 114 -5.90 12.06 0.58
N ALA A 115 -5.79 11.00 1.37
CA ALA A 115 -6.11 9.66 0.90
C ALA A 115 -7.63 9.48 0.74
N PRO A 116 -8.09 8.90 -0.38
CA PRO A 116 -9.50 8.59 -0.59
C PRO A 116 -10.07 7.75 0.54
N GLY A 117 -11.29 8.06 0.98
CA GLY A 117 -11.99 7.36 2.05
C GLY A 117 -11.58 7.78 3.48
N VAL A 118 -10.54 8.58 3.66
CA VAL A 118 -10.19 9.10 4.99
C VAL A 118 -11.12 10.25 5.37
N ALA A 119 -11.12 11.34 4.60
CA ALA A 119 -12.09 12.40 4.81
C ALA A 119 -13.46 12.04 4.15
N PRO A 120 -14.62 12.45 4.72
CA PRO A 120 -14.78 13.26 5.94
C PRO A 120 -14.86 12.46 7.24
N ALA A 121 -14.76 11.13 7.21
CA ALA A 121 -14.91 10.28 8.40
C ALA A 121 -13.82 10.55 9.47
N TRP A 122 -12.64 10.95 9.00
CA TRP A 122 -11.50 11.31 9.85
C TRP A 122 -11.15 12.79 9.67
N THR A 123 -11.05 13.49 10.81
CA THR A 123 -10.61 14.88 10.86
C THR A 123 -9.15 14.98 11.29
N ALA A 124 -8.52 16.14 11.05
CA ALA A 124 -7.15 16.41 11.52
C ALA A 124 -7.01 16.20 13.03
N SER A 125 -8.00 16.65 13.82
CA SER A 125 -8.01 16.48 15.27
C SER A 125 -8.03 15.00 15.68
N ARG A 126 -8.91 14.18 15.08
CA ARG A 126 -9.00 12.74 15.38
C ARG A 126 -7.72 11.99 14.99
N LEU A 127 -7.14 12.30 13.84
CA LEU A 127 -5.86 11.72 13.42
C LEU A 127 -4.71 12.17 14.35
N GLY A 128 -4.69 13.42 14.75
CA GLY A 128 -3.72 13.91 15.74
C GLY A 128 -3.81 13.19 17.08
N GLN A 129 -5.02 12.89 17.55
CA GLN A 129 -5.22 12.07 18.74
C GLN A 129 -4.70 10.65 18.59
N LEU A 130 -4.83 10.05 17.38
CA LEU A 130 -4.23 8.75 17.07
C LEU A 130 -2.70 8.79 17.14
N CYS A 131 -2.07 9.82 16.57
CA CYS A 131 -0.61 10.00 16.63
C CYS A 131 -0.09 10.08 18.06
N ASN A 132 -0.85 10.72 18.96
CA ASN A 132 -0.45 10.95 20.35
C ASN A 132 -0.91 9.85 21.31
N GLY A 133 -1.50 8.78 20.82
CA GLY A 133 -2.05 7.72 21.67
C GLY A 133 -3.27 8.11 22.50
N GLN A 134 -3.89 9.24 22.22
CA GLN A 134 -5.01 9.82 22.98
C GLN A 134 -6.39 9.48 22.43
N TYR A 135 -6.44 8.80 21.29
CA TYR A 135 -7.71 8.42 20.66
C TYR A 135 -8.42 7.33 21.48
N ARG A 136 -9.64 7.62 21.89
CA ARG A 136 -10.58 6.66 22.48
C ARG A 136 -11.66 6.35 21.45
N SER A 137 -11.83 5.08 21.14
CA SER A 137 -12.89 4.56 20.24
C SER A 137 -14.27 4.72 20.87
#